data_b5facacba030a2edbe610a23fc5bc98c
#
_entry.id   b5facacba030a2edbe610a23fc5bc98c
#
_cell.length_a   1.000
_cell.length_b   1.000
_cell.length_c   1.000
_cell.angle_alpha   90.00
_cell.angle_beta   90.00
_cell.angle_gamma   90.00
#
_symmetry.space_group_name_H-M   'P 1'
#
loop_
_entity.id
_entity.type
_entity.pdbx_description
1 polymer ?
#
loop_
_entity_poly.entity_id
_entity_poly.type
_entity_poly.pdbx_seq_one_letter_code
_entity_poly.pdbx_strand_id
1 'polypeptide(L)' 'MRLQFPPIGSKWKDRDLRAKRTVEVIRYDVDKRRVRIHCIETEALSWAKPERFNGKSGGYTRVSE' A
#
# COMPACT_ATOMS: atom_id res chain seq x y z
N MET A 1 15.77 -9.10 -11.27
CA MET A 1 15.24 -7.96 -10.50
C MET A 1 14.48 -8.45 -9.30
N ARG A 2 14.74 -7.87 -8.14
CA ARG A 2 14.13 -8.33 -6.90
C ARG A 2 12.85 -7.55 -6.61
N LEU A 3 11.78 -8.29 -6.32
CA LEU A 3 10.52 -7.67 -5.95
C LEU A 3 10.58 -7.27 -4.48
N GLN A 4 10.28 -6.02 -4.20
CA GLN A 4 10.26 -5.53 -2.82
C GLN A 4 8.83 -5.33 -2.37
N PHE A 5 8.52 -5.90 -1.21
CA PHE A 5 7.24 -5.71 -0.57
C PHE A 5 7.36 -4.65 0.52
N PRO A 6 6.35 -3.80 0.70
CA PRO A 6 6.37 -2.86 1.83
C PRO A 6 6.27 -3.65 3.13
N PRO A 7 6.89 -3.16 4.22
CA PRO A 7 6.84 -3.90 5.50
C PRO A 7 5.42 -4.01 6.03
N ILE A 8 5.12 -5.16 6.63
CA ILE A 8 3.84 -5.35 7.29
C ILE A 8 3.76 -4.37 8.46
N GLY A 9 2.60 -3.72 8.60
CA GLY A 9 2.38 -2.70 9.60
C GLY A 9 2.72 -1.30 9.15
N SER A 10 3.37 -1.16 8.00
CA SER A 10 3.70 0.17 7.48
C SER A 10 2.45 0.84 6.93
N LYS A 11 2.42 2.17 7.04
CA LYS A 11 1.29 2.96 6.57
C LYS A 11 1.72 3.77 5.36
N TRP A 12 0.81 3.87 4.41
CA TRP A 12 1.07 4.52 3.14
C TRP A 12 -0.09 5.41 2.77
N LYS A 13 0.21 6.51 2.13
CA LYS A 13 -0.80 7.46 1.70
C LYS A 13 -0.93 7.41 0.18
N ASP A 14 -2.18 7.42 -0.29
CA ASP A 14 -2.45 7.46 -1.71
C ASP A 14 -1.99 8.79 -2.27
N ARG A 15 -1.24 8.76 -3.37
CA ARG A 15 -0.75 9.97 -4.00
C ARG A 15 -1.85 10.72 -4.74
N ASP A 16 -2.98 10.08 -4.98
CA ASP A 16 -4.11 10.75 -5.60
C ASP A 16 -4.75 11.69 -4.59
N LEU A 17 -4.62 12.98 -4.83
CA LEU A 17 -5.12 13.99 -3.90
C LEU A 17 -6.62 13.89 -3.68
N ARG A 18 -7.35 13.35 -4.66
CA ARG A 18 -8.79 13.22 -4.52
C ARG A 18 -9.19 12.04 -3.65
N ALA A 19 -8.33 11.05 -3.55
CA ALA A 19 -8.64 9.87 -2.74
C ALA A 19 -8.36 10.08 -1.26
N LYS A 20 -7.26 10.75 -0.93
CA LYS A 20 -6.87 11.08 0.45
C LYS A 20 -7.02 9.90 1.40
N ARG A 21 -6.55 8.74 0.97
CA ARG A 21 -6.67 7.53 1.78
C ARG A 21 -5.34 7.14 2.37
N THR A 22 -5.38 6.66 3.61
CA THR A 22 -4.22 6.06 4.26
C THR A 22 -4.48 4.58 4.38
N VAL A 23 -3.52 3.78 3.92
CA VAL A 23 -3.65 2.33 3.96
C VAL A 23 -2.54 1.74 4.79
N GLU A 24 -2.83 0.62 5.41
CA GLU A 24 -1.85 -0.12 6.20
C GLU A 24 -1.64 -1.49 5.56
N VAL A 25 -0.37 -1.88 5.43
CA VAL A 25 -0.02 -3.19 4.90
C VAL A 25 -0.21 -4.23 6.00
N ILE A 26 -1.08 -5.22 5.76
CA ILE A 26 -1.41 -6.20 6.78
C ILE A 26 -0.94 -7.61 6.45
N ARG A 27 -0.76 -7.94 5.17
CA ARG A 27 -0.21 -9.24 4.80
C ARG A 27 0.19 -9.26 3.34
N TYR A 28 0.89 -10.31 2.95
CA TYR A 28 1.33 -10.52 1.57
C TYR A 28 0.66 -11.73 0.97
N ASP A 29 0.47 -11.71 -0.35
CA ASP A 29 0.18 -12.90 -1.13
C ASP A 29 1.32 -13.05 -2.12
N VAL A 30 2.33 -13.79 -1.73
CA VAL A 30 3.57 -13.91 -2.52
C VAL A 30 3.29 -14.61 -3.85
N ASP A 31 2.43 -15.60 -3.84
CA ASP A 31 2.13 -16.37 -5.05
C ASP A 31 1.51 -15.49 -6.12
N LYS A 32 0.64 -14.59 -5.74
CA LYS A 32 -0.03 -13.70 -6.69
C LYS A 32 0.62 -12.34 -6.77
N ARG A 33 1.72 -12.13 -6.05
CA ARG A 33 2.50 -10.89 -6.07
C ARG A 33 1.61 -9.70 -5.78
N ARG A 34 0.93 -9.73 -4.64
CA ARG A 34 0.07 -8.63 -4.24
C ARG A 34 0.13 -8.45 -2.73
N VAL A 35 -0.29 -7.28 -2.30
CA VAL A 35 -0.22 -6.87 -0.90
C VAL A 35 -1.64 -6.60 -0.41
N ARG A 36 -1.98 -7.19 0.73
CA ARG A 36 -3.28 -6.91 1.36
C ARG A 36 -3.17 -5.61 2.14
N ILE A 37 -4.07 -4.69 1.85
CA ILE A 37 -4.07 -3.39 2.50
C ILE A 37 -5.42 -3.14 3.16
N HIS A 38 -5.35 -2.38 4.24
CA HIS A 38 -6.53 -1.97 5.01
C HIS A 38 -6.60 -0.45 4.95
N CYS A 39 -7.69 0.08 4.41
CA CYS A 39 -7.90 1.52 4.39
C CYS A 39 -8.37 1.97 5.75
N ILE A 40 -7.60 2.83 6.40
CA ILE A 40 -7.89 3.22 7.78
C ILE A 40 -9.18 4.01 7.87
N GLU A 41 -9.44 4.89 6.92
CA GLU A 41 -10.62 5.77 6.97
C GLU A 41 -11.93 5.02 6.78
N THR A 42 -11.95 4.03 5.90
CA THR A 42 -13.18 3.31 5.55
C THR A 42 -13.21 1.90 6.09
N GLU A 43 -12.09 1.42 6.62
CA GLU A 43 -11.90 0.04 7.09
C GLU A 43 -12.10 -0.98 5.98
N ALA A 44 -11.99 -0.56 4.75
CA ALA A 44 -12.11 -1.45 3.61
C ALA A 44 -10.81 -2.23 3.40
N LEU A 45 -10.94 -3.47 2.96
CA LEU A 45 -9.80 -4.31 2.62
C LEU A 45 -9.70 -4.42 1.11
N SER A 46 -8.48 -4.38 0.60
CA SER A 46 -8.27 -4.55 -0.83
C SER A 46 -6.88 -5.09 -1.08
N TRP A 47 -6.54 -5.26 -2.36
CA TRP A 47 -5.23 -5.76 -2.77
C TRP A 47 -4.56 -4.72 -3.65
N ALA A 48 -3.25 -4.61 -3.52
CA ALA A 48 -2.47 -3.71 -4.34
C ALA A 48 -1.18 -4.41 -4.77
N LYS A 49 -0.66 -4.01 -5.91
CA LYS A 49 0.61 -4.55 -6.37
C LYS A 49 1.74 -3.91 -5.58
N PRO A 50 2.78 -4.69 -5.24
CA PRO A 50 3.90 -4.12 -4.46
C PRO A 50 4.60 -2.99 -5.19
N GLU A 51 4.58 -3.00 -6.51
CA GLU A 51 5.21 -1.94 -7.30
C GLU A 51 4.57 -0.57 -7.08
N ARG A 52 3.35 -0.53 -6.58
CA ARG A 52 2.69 0.75 -6.32
C ARG A 52 3.22 1.47 -5.09
N PHE A 53 3.99 0.77 -4.25
CA PHE A 53 4.52 1.35 -3.02
C PHE A 53 5.90 1.95 -3.27
N ASN A 54 5.97 2.92 -4.18
CA ASN A 54 7.23 3.48 -4.65
C ASN A 54 7.35 4.99 -4.45
N GLY A 55 6.33 5.63 -3.90
CA GLY A 55 6.35 7.07 -3.68
C GLY A 55 6.13 7.91 -4.92
N LYS A 56 5.82 7.28 -6.04
CA LYS A 56 5.64 8.01 -7.29
C LYS A 56 4.17 8.26 -7.57
N SER A 57 3.92 9.12 -8.54
CA SER A 57 2.58 9.45 -8.99
C SER A 57 1.83 8.17 -9.39
N GLY A 58 0.59 8.04 -8.96
CA GLY A 58 -0.20 6.85 -9.23
C GLY A 58 0.05 5.72 -8.26
N GLY A 59 0.94 5.90 -7.28
CA GLY A 59 1.23 4.89 -6.28
C GLY A 59 0.99 5.41 -4.88
N TYR A 60 1.70 4.83 -3.92
CA TYR A 60 1.59 5.20 -2.51
C TYR A 60 2.89 5.77 -1.99
N THR A 61 2.80 6.71 -1.06
CA THR A 61 3.94 7.31 -0.38
C THR A 61 3.96 6.87 1.07
N ARG A 62 5.14 6.48 1.57
CA ARG A 62 5.29 6.04 2.96
C ARG A 62 4.95 7.18 3.91
N VAL A 63 4.14 6.89 4.91
CA VAL A 63 3.82 7.83 5.96
C VAL A 63 4.83 7.65 7.08
N SER A 64 5.42 8.74 7.54
CA SER A 64 6.34 8.70 8.68
C SER A 64 5.60 8.27 9.93
N GLU A 65 6.26 7.46 10.70
CA GLU A 65 5.68 7.03 11.96
C GLU A 65 6.08 7.92 13.10
#